data_99144b143a220d4de9fe30076c944585
#
_entry.id   99144b143a220d4de9fe30076c944585
#
_cell.length_a   1.000
_cell.length_b   1.000
_cell.length_c   1.000
_cell.angle_alpha   90.00
_cell.angle_beta   90.00
_cell.angle_gamma   90.00
#
_symmetry.space_group_name_H-M   'P 1'
#
loop_
_entity.id
_entity.type
_entity.pdbx_description
1 polymer ?
#
loop_
_entity_poly.entity_id
_entity_poly.type
_entity_poly.pdbx_seq_one_letter_code
_entity_poly.pdbx_strand_id
1 'polypeptide(L)' 'MEAETFQAFQQLAYQKAGIFLRPGKAALVQARLAKRLRELGMATERDYLERLRADAGD' A
#
# COMPACT_ATOMS: atom_id res chain seq x y z
N MET A 1 -1.88 8.53 6.44
CA MET A 1 -2.37 7.17 6.18
C MET A 1 -2.91 6.56 7.47
N GLU A 2 -4.08 5.96 7.42
CA GLU A 2 -4.65 5.30 8.58
C GLU A 2 -3.86 4.05 8.95
N ALA A 3 -3.82 3.71 10.25
CA ALA A 3 -3.08 2.55 10.72
C ALA A 3 -3.58 1.25 10.07
N GLU A 4 -4.88 1.11 9.90
CA GLU A 4 -5.46 -0.08 9.26
C GLU A 4 -5.02 -0.21 7.81
N THR A 5 -5.00 0.90 7.09
CA THR A 5 -4.54 0.91 5.70
C THR A 5 -3.06 0.53 5.62
N PHE A 6 -2.24 1.07 6.50
CA PHE A 6 -0.82 0.74 6.54
C PHE A 6 -0.60 -0.73 6.84
N GLN A 7 -1.35 -1.29 7.80
CA GLN A 7 -1.26 -2.72 8.12
C GLN A 7 -1.62 -3.59 6.92
N ALA A 8 -2.63 -3.18 6.16
CA ALA A 8 -3.01 -3.92 4.95
C ALA A 8 -1.89 -3.92 3.91
N PHE A 9 -1.22 -2.79 3.73
CA PHE A 9 -0.06 -2.71 2.84
C PHE A 9 1.09 -3.54 3.34
N GLN A 10 1.33 -3.57 4.66
CA GLN A 10 2.36 -4.42 5.24
C GLN A 10 2.12 -5.89 4.90
N GLN A 11 0.88 -6.35 5.05
CA GLN A 11 0.53 -7.74 4.75
C GLN A 11 0.72 -8.06 3.28
N LEU A 12 0.27 -7.18 2.40
CA LEU A 12 0.41 -7.40 0.96
C LEU A 12 1.88 -7.42 0.53
N ALA A 13 2.68 -6.50 1.05
CA ALA A 13 4.10 -6.46 0.72
C ALA A 13 4.81 -7.73 1.17
N TYR A 14 4.46 -8.23 2.35
CA TYR A 14 5.03 -9.46 2.87
C TYR A 14 4.62 -10.67 2.04
N GLN A 15 3.34 -10.78 1.73
CA GLN A 15 2.81 -11.93 0.99
C GLN A 15 3.33 -11.99 -0.45
N LYS A 16 3.43 -10.85 -1.11
CA LYS A 16 3.81 -10.82 -2.52
C LYS A 16 5.31 -10.80 -2.75
N ALA A 17 6.04 -10.07 -1.92
CA ALA A 17 7.46 -9.83 -2.16
C ALA A 17 8.37 -10.20 -0.99
N GLY A 18 7.81 -10.68 0.11
CA GLY A 18 8.60 -10.99 1.29
C GLY A 18 9.21 -9.77 1.95
N ILE A 19 8.66 -8.59 1.68
CA ILE A 19 9.17 -7.33 2.21
C ILE A 19 8.43 -6.99 3.50
N PHE A 20 9.19 -6.72 4.57
CA PHE A 20 8.62 -6.30 5.85
C PHE A 20 8.70 -4.79 5.97
N LEU A 21 7.54 -4.14 5.98
CA LEU A 21 7.43 -2.68 6.13
C LEU A 21 7.38 -2.35 7.62
N ARG A 22 8.41 -1.70 8.13
CA ARG A 22 8.49 -1.34 9.55
C ARG A 22 7.55 -0.17 9.85
N PRO A 23 6.89 -0.16 11.03
CA PRO A 23 6.02 0.97 11.41
C PRO A 23 6.75 2.31 11.40
N GLY A 24 8.03 2.34 11.74
CA GLY A 24 8.83 3.57 11.70
C GLY A 24 9.05 4.12 10.31
N LYS A 25 8.72 3.38 9.27
CA LYS A 25 8.84 3.81 7.89
C LYS A 25 7.52 4.24 7.27
N ALA A 26 6.47 4.37 8.07
CA ALA A 26 5.14 4.71 7.56
C ALA A 26 5.12 6.00 6.75
N ALA A 27 5.84 7.02 7.20
CA ALA A 27 5.90 8.30 6.49
C ALA A 27 6.53 8.14 5.10
N LEU A 28 7.59 7.36 5.01
CA LEU A 28 8.24 7.09 3.73
C LEU A 28 7.32 6.30 2.79
N VAL A 29 6.67 5.29 3.32
CA VAL A 29 5.71 4.49 2.55
C VAL A 29 4.59 5.37 2.04
N GLN A 30 4.05 6.23 2.89
CA GLN A 30 2.97 7.14 2.52
C GLN A 30 3.39 8.08 1.39
N ALA A 31 4.60 8.62 1.46
CA ALA A 31 5.11 9.51 0.44
C ALA A 31 5.22 8.81 -0.92
N ARG A 32 5.73 7.59 -0.91
CA ARG A 32 5.85 6.79 -2.14
C ARG A 32 4.50 6.39 -2.69
N LEU A 33 3.55 6.05 -1.82
CA LEU A 33 2.19 5.74 -2.25
C LEU A 33 1.52 6.96 -2.87
N ALA A 34 1.68 8.14 -2.28
CA ALA A 34 1.10 9.36 -2.83
C ALA A 34 1.59 9.62 -4.25
N LYS A 35 2.87 9.42 -4.48
CA LYS A 35 3.44 9.56 -5.83
C LYS A 35 2.83 8.55 -6.79
N ARG A 36 2.72 7.30 -6.36
CA ARG A 36 2.16 6.24 -7.19
C ARG A 36 0.69 6.48 -7.51
N LEU A 37 -0.07 6.97 -6.54
CA LEU A 37 -1.47 7.30 -6.75
C LEU A 37 -1.65 8.37 -7.83
N ARG A 38 -0.79 9.39 -7.82
CA ARG A 38 -0.81 10.42 -8.85
C ARG A 38 -0.52 9.86 -10.22
N GLU A 39 0.45 8.96 -10.33
CA GLU A 39 0.81 8.32 -11.60
C GLU A 39 -0.34 7.50 -12.15
N LEU A 40 -1.11 6.84 -11.28
CA LEU A 40 -2.22 5.99 -11.67
C LEU A 40 -3.55 6.72 -11.77
N GLY A 41 -3.59 7.99 -11.33
CA GLY A 41 -4.83 8.76 -11.33
C GLY A 41 -5.83 8.30 -10.28
N MET A 42 -5.35 7.67 -9.19
CA MET A 42 -6.20 7.19 -8.12
C MET A 42 -6.36 8.25 -7.04
N ALA A 43 -7.54 8.27 -6.41
CA ALA A 43 -7.87 9.29 -5.42
C ALA A 43 -7.34 8.97 -4.02
N THR A 44 -7.36 7.70 -3.60
CA THR A 44 -7.01 7.31 -2.23
C THR A 44 -6.15 6.06 -2.18
N GLU A 45 -5.45 5.88 -1.04
CA GLU A 45 -4.68 4.68 -0.77
C GLU A 45 -5.57 3.44 -0.72
N ARG A 46 -6.81 3.61 -0.25
CA ARG A 46 -7.76 2.50 -0.18
C ARG A 46 -8.08 1.97 -1.59
N ASP A 47 -8.27 2.85 -2.56
CA ASP A 47 -8.53 2.45 -3.95
C ASP A 47 -7.36 1.63 -4.49
N TYR A 48 -6.15 2.08 -4.23
CA TYR A 48 -4.94 1.36 -4.62
C TYR A 48 -4.88 -0.02 -3.96
N LEU A 49 -5.17 -0.07 -2.67
CA LEU A 49 -5.16 -1.32 -1.91
C LEU A 49 -6.16 -2.33 -2.47
N GLU A 50 -7.38 -1.88 -2.79
CA GLU A 50 -8.40 -2.74 -3.38
C GLU A 50 -7.95 -3.30 -4.72
N ARG A 51 -7.31 -2.47 -5.52
CA ARG A 51 -6.78 -2.92 -6.81
C ARG A 51 -5.70 -3.98 -6.64
N LEU A 52 -4.80 -3.78 -5.67
CA LEU A 52 -3.76 -4.77 -5.37
C LEU A 52 -4.36 -6.08 -4.90
N ARG A 53 -5.40 -6.02 -4.09
CA ARG A 53 -6.08 -7.21 -3.61
C ARG A 53 -6.76 -7.97 -4.75
N ALA A 54 -7.39 -7.24 -5.66
CA ALA A 54 -8.02 -7.84 -6.83
C ALA A 54 -6.99 -8.55 -7.69
N ASP A 55 -5.84 -7.93 -7.92
CA ASP A 55 -4.75 -8.54 -8.68
C ASP A 55 -4.17 -9.76 -7.96
N ALA A 56 -4.12 -9.71 -6.62
CA ALA A 56 -3.58 -10.81 -5.83
C ALA A 56 -4.54 -12.00 -5.74
N GLY A 57 -5.82 -11.77 -5.94
CA GLY A 57 -6.86 -12.79 -5.80
C GLY A 57 -6.93 -13.77 -6.97
N ASP A 58 -6.16 -13.55 -7.97
CA ASP A 58 -6.15 -14.45 -9.13
C ASP A 58 -5.19 -15.62 -8.97
#